data_6d8fabca83ea6b1934a30f1a50833daf
#
_entry.id   6d8fabca83ea6b1934a30f1a50833daf
#
_cell.length_a   1.000
_cell.length_b   1.000
_cell.length_c   1.000
_cell.angle_alpha   90.00
_cell.angle_beta   90.00
_cell.angle_gamma   90.00
#
_symmetry.space_group_name_H-M   'P 1'
#
loop_
_entity.id
_entity.type
_entity.pdbx_description
1 polymer ?
#
loop_
_entity_poly.entity_id
_entity_poly.type
_entity_poly.pdbx_seq_one_letter_code
_entity_poly.pdbx_strand_id
1 'polypeptide(L)'
;MKSTRRRFLGTVAASSLAFAARGADAPRLRVAVIGHTGRGDYGHGLDTMWLKLPETELVAVADADAKGLTAARERLKVSRGFADYRAMLAEVKPDIVAIGMRHVDQHRDVAVAAANAGVKGIYIEKPFCRTPAEADEIVAACEQHNVKLAVAHRNRWHPVLPVIDKLVKDGALGRLLEIRGRGKEDARGGALDLWVLGSHVLNLCCHFGGRPLACSATVLQAGKPVTRADVKDGAEGLGPLAGNEIHARFDMERGFPAYFDSIANAGDRAAGFGLQLIGTKGLIDLRVDQDPVAHFVAGNPFRPAKEPRAWQIIGTAGLGQPEPQVEAVKEVMAHLTAGRDLIAAIRENRQPLCSAHDARMTVEMIAGVFESHRQNGQRVTLPLADRGNPLARL
;
A
#
# COMPACT_ATOMS: atom_id res chain seq x y z
N MET A 1 -2.64 -70.65 -14.28
CA MET A 1 -3.25 -69.97 -13.10
C MET A 1 -3.51 -68.51 -13.47
N LYS A 2 -4.80 -68.14 -13.52
CA LYS A 2 -5.28 -66.81 -13.97
C LYS A 2 -5.30 -65.85 -12.77
N SER A 3 -4.60 -64.69 -12.83
CA SER A 3 -4.65 -63.65 -11.86
C SER A 3 -5.44 -62.47 -12.40
N THR A 4 -6.52 -62.14 -11.72
CA THR A 4 -7.55 -61.16 -12.03
C THR A 4 -7.06 -59.77 -11.63
N ARG A 5 -6.91 -58.86 -12.60
CA ARG A 5 -6.73 -57.42 -12.33
C ARG A 5 -8.04 -56.80 -11.93
N ARG A 6 -8.20 -56.45 -10.65
CA ARG A 6 -9.26 -55.53 -10.17
C ARG A 6 -8.93 -54.08 -10.54
N ARG A 7 -9.76 -53.53 -11.42
CA ARG A 7 -9.80 -52.06 -11.68
C ARG A 7 -10.43 -51.37 -10.46
N PHE A 8 -9.66 -50.49 -9.85
CA PHE A 8 -10.17 -49.54 -8.89
C PHE A 8 -10.54 -48.23 -9.68
N LEU A 9 -11.81 -48.04 -9.95
CA LEU A 9 -12.37 -46.77 -10.42
C LEU A 9 -12.57 -45.87 -9.19
N GLY A 10 -11.63 -45.01 -8.93
CA GLY A 10 -11.78 -43.91 -7.97
C GLY A 10 -12.63 -42.83 -8.60
N THR A 11 -13.84 -42.69 -8.10
CA THR A 11 -14.73 -41.58 -8.40
C THR A 11 -14.14 -40.30 -7.81
N VAL A 12 -13.58 -39.42 -8.64
CA VAL A 12 -13.23 -38.05 -8.26
C VAL A 12 -14.55 -37.28 -8.14
N ALA A 13 -15.03 -37.12 -6.92
CA ALA A 13 -16.10 -36.18 -6.63
C ALA A 13 -15.55 -34.75 -6.84
N ALA A 14 -15.94 -34.13 -7.92
CA ALA A 14 -15.74 -32.71 -8.14
C ALA A 14 -16.59 -31.97 -7.09
N SER A 15 -15.95 -31.54 -6.02
CA SER A 15 -16.53 -30.57 -5.09
C SER A 15 -16.53 -29.21 -5.79
N SER A 16 -17.57 -28.98 -6.60
CA SER A 16 -17.97 -27.64 -6.99
C SER A 16 -18.34 -26.89 -5.70
N LEU A 17 -17.43 -26.08 -5.19
CA LEU A 17 -17.72 -25.06 -4.22
C LEU A 17 -18.74 -24.11 -4.84
N ALA A 18 -20.02 -24.40 -4.61
CA ALA A 18 -21.08 -23.45 -4.77
C ALA A 18 -20.77 -22.28 -3.84
N PHE A 19 -20.25 -21.19 -4.38
CA PHE A 19 -20.38 -19.87 -3.78
C PHE A 19 -21.87 -19.55 -3.76
N ALA A 20 -22.55 -20.16 -2.80
CA ALA A 20 -23.96 -19.89 -2.55
C ALA A 20 -24.07 -18.41 -2.21
N ALA A 21 -24.93 -17.73 -2.94
CA ALA A 21 -25.45 -16.41 -2.67
C ALA A 21 -25.94 -16.28 -1.20
N ARG A 22 -25.01 -15.93 -0.31
CA ARG A 22 -25.27 -15.55 1.09
C ARG A 22 -25.08 -14.04 1.30
N GLY A 23 -25.35 -13.24 0.27
CA GLY A 23 -25.11 -11.81 0.29
C GLY A 23 -26.35 -10.91 0.39
N ALA A 24 -27.58 -11.44 0.22
CA ALA A 24 -28.78 -10.59 0.13
C ALA A 24 -29.40 -10.19 1.48
N ASP A 25 -29.07 -10.86 2.60
CA ASP A 25 -29.74 -10.65 3.92
C ASP A 25 -28.85 -10.05 5.01
N ALA A 26 -27.55 -9.82 4.77
CA ALA A 26 -26.70 -9.17 5.78
C ALA A 26 -26.95 -7.65 5.78
N PRO A 27 -27.18 -7.01 6.95
CA PRO A 27 -27.38 -5.57 7.01
C PRO A 27 -26.16 -4.85 6.41
N ARG A 28 -26.43 -3.77 5.65
CA ARG A 28 -25.40 -2.93 5.06
C ARG A 28 -24.55 -2.31 6.15
N LEU A 29 -23.26 -2.27 5.94
CA LEU A 29 -22.34 -1.57 6.84
C LEU A 29 -22.48 -0.06 6.62
N ARG A 30 -22.66 0.67 7.72
CA ARG A 30 -22.82 2.12 7.73
C ARG A 30 -21.46 2.78 7.63
N VAL A 31 -21.22 3.55 6.57
CA VAL A 31 -19.95 4.21 6.30
C VAL A 31 -20.05 5.71 6.54
N ALA A 32 -19.11 6.27 7.31
CA ALA A 32 -18.90 7.69 7.41
C ALA A 32 -17.56 8.08 6.76
N VAL A 33 -17.55 9.22 6.08
CA VAL A 33 -16.36 9.73 5.39
C VAL A 33 -15.82 10.94 6.15
N ILE A 34 -14.50 11.01 6.31
CA ILE A 34 -13.78 12.15 6.86
C ILE A 34 -12.84 12.68 5.79
N GLY A 35 -13.08 13.90 5.33
CA GLY A 35 -12.23 14.65 4.43
C GLY A 35 -11.76 15.95 5.09
N HIS A 36 -10.91 16.69 4.37
CA HIS A 36 -10.50 18.02 4.78
C HIS A 36 -10.19 18.86 3.54
N THR A 37 -11.16 19.64 3.09
CA THR A 37 -11.01 20.52 1.92
C THR A 37 -9.87 21.52 2.13
N GLY A 38 -8.96 21.61 1.13
CA GLY A 38 -7.74 22.42 1.22
C GLY A 38 -6.58 21.75 1.95
N ARG A 39 -6.79 20.55 2.54
CA ARG A 39 -5.72 19.75 3.16
C ARG A 39 -5.70 18.31 2.62
N GLY A 40 -5.65 18.20 1.31
CA GLY A 40 -5.65 16.90 0.63
C GLY A 40 -7.05 16.35 0.35
N ASP A 41 -8.08 17.14 0.61
CA ASP A 41 -9.47 16.92 0.24
C ASP A 41 -10.02 15.54 0.69
N TYR A 42 -10.41 14.73 -0.28
CA TYR A 42 -10.95 13.38 -0.07
C TYR A 42 -10.08 12.30 -0.73
N GLY A 43 -8.80 12.62 -0.96
CA GLY A 43 -7.82 11.72 -1.53
C GLY A 43 -8.14 11.30 -2.98
N HIS A 44 -7.91 10.04 -3.28
CA HIS A 44 -8.02 9.48 -4.62
C HIS A 44 -9.35 8.72 -4.82
N GLY A 45 -10.48 9.30 -4.33
CA GLY A 45 -11.80 8.69 -4.45
C GLY A 45 -12.17 7.77 -3.29
N LEU A 46 -11.50 7.91 -2.13
CA LEU A 46 -11.81 7.15 -0.93
C LEU A 46 -13.20 7.48 -0.35
N ASP A 47 -13.79 8.58 -0.78
CA ASP A 47 -15.14 8.98 -0.44
C ASP A 47 -16.20 8.34 -1.33
N THR A 48 -16.01 8.38 -2.65
CA THR A 48 -17.02 7.96 -3.62
C THR A 48 -17.03 6.46 -3.91
N MET A 49 -15.97 5.73 -3.57
CA MET A 49 -15.89 4.28 -3.80
C MET A 49 -17.05 3.53 -3.11
N TRP A 50 -17.48 3.99 -1.95
CA TRP A 50 -18.55 3.37 -1.15
C TRP A 50 -19.91 3.41 -1.80
N LEU A 51 -20.17 4.39 -2.69
CA LEU A 51 -21.39 4.45 -3.51
C LEU A 51 -21.53 3.29 -4.48
N LYS A 52 -20.44 2.58 -4.78
CA LYS A 52 -20.36 1.47 -5.73
C LYS A 52 -20.30 0.10 -5.04
N LEU A 53 -20.33 0.06 -3.71
CA LEU A 53 -20.29 -1.17 -2.92
C LEU A 53 -21.69 -1.42 -2.32
N PRO A 54 -22.46 -2.39 -2.86
CA PRO A 54 -23.85 -2.63 -2.43
C PRO A 54 -23.97 -3.09 -0.98
N GLU A 55 -22.88 -3.60 -0.40
CA GLU A 55 -22.81 -4.03 1.01
C GLU A 55 -22.70 -2.86 1.99
N THR A 56 -22.61 -1.63 1.51
CA THR A 56 -22.42 -0.44 2.32
C THR A 56 -23.50 0.61 2.12
N GLU A 57 -23.63 1.50 3.10
CA GLU A 57 -24.50 2.69 3.05
C GLU A 57 -23.71 3.88 3.59
N LEU A 58 -23.54 4.91 2.77
CA LEU A 58 -22.99 6.19 3.23
C LEU A 58 -24.01 6.91 4.10
N VAL A 59 -23.64 7.20 5.35
CA VAL A 59 -24.57 7.76 6.34
C VAL A 59 -24.20 9.18 6.81
N ALA A 60 -22.94 9.59 6.67
CA ALA A 60 -22.47 10.90 7.08
C ALA A 60 -21.13 11.27 6.43
N VAL A 61 -20.82 12.58 6.44
CA VAL A 61 -19.51 13.12 6.07
C VAL A 61 -19.09 14.19 7.05
N ALA A 62 -17.78 14.26 7.34
CA ALA A 62 -17.17 15.34 8.10
C ALA A 62 -16.13 16.07 7.25
N ASP A 63 -16.17 17.41 7.31
CA ASP A 63 -15.18 18.31 6.73
C ASP A 63 -15.17 19.62 7.51
N ALA A 64 -14.00 20.08 7.96
CA ALA A 64 -13.87 21.32 8.72
C ALA A 64 -14.13 22.58 7.86
N ASP A 65 -13.99 22.49 6.54
CA ASP A 65 -14.36 23.56 5.61
C ASP A 65 -15.86 23.50 5.27
N ALA A 66 -16.58 24.58 5.56
CA ALA A 66 -18.04 24.62 5.39
C ALA A 66 -18.49 24.47 3.92
N LYS A 67 -17.71 25.01 2.97
CA LYS A 67 -18.01 24.87 1.52
C LYS A 67 -17.71 23.46 1.05
N GLY A 68 -16.57 22.90 1.48
CA GLY A 68 -16.18 21.52 1.23
C GLY A 68 -17.20 20.53 1.80
N LEU A 69 -17.69 20.76 3.02
CA LEU A 69 -18.74 19.95 3.63
C LEU A 69 -20.02 19.94 2.81
N THR A 70 -20.47 21.13 2.36
CA THR A 70 -21.68 21.23 1.53
C THR A 70 -21.51 20.44 0.21
N ALA A 71 -20.41 20.67 -0.50
CA ALA A 71 -20.11 19.96 -1.75
C ALA A 71 -19.97 18.44 -1.55
N ALA A 72 -19.37 18.01 -0.44
CA ALA A 72 -19.24 16.60 -0.11
C ALA A 72 -20.59 15.93 0.17
N ARG A 73 -21.47 16.60 0.92
CA ARG A 73 -22.84 16.09 1.18
C ARG A 73 -23.61 15.84 -0.12
N GLU A 74 -23.55 16.78 -1.05
CA GLU A 74 -24.21 16.66 -2.36
C GLU A 74 -23.59 15.51 -3.16
N ARG A 75 -22.27 15.47 -3.30
CA ARG A 75 -21.52 14.44 -4.05
C ARG A 75 -21.78 13.02 -3.50
N LEU A 76 -21.80 12.89 -2.17
CA LEU A 76 -21.97 11.61 -1.48
C LEU A 76 -23.46 11.25 -1.25
N LYS A 77 -24.39 12.18 -1.56
CA LYS A 77 -25.83 12.00 -1.38
C LYS A 77 -26.19 11.71 0.08
N VAL A 78 -25.53 12.35 1.04
CA VAL A 78 -25.78 12.19 2.48
C VAL A 78 -26.40 13.44 3.06
N SER A 79 -27.40 13.29 3.93
CA SER A 79 -28.04 14.41 4.61
C SER A 79 -27.27 14.93 5.81
N ARG A 80 -26.51 14.04 6.49
CA ARG A 80 -25.77 14.36 7.72
C ARG A 80 -24.37 14.84 7.39
N GLY A 81 -24.05 16.08 7.76
CA GLY A 81 -22.73 16.68 7.62
C GLY A 81 -22.26 17.27 8.94
N PHE A 82 -20.97 17.19 9.22
CA PHE A 82 -20.35 17.62 10.46
C PHE A 82 -19.08 18.43 10.18
N ALA A 83 -18.91 19.55 10.89
CA ALA A 83 -17.65 20.30 10.85
C ALA A 83 -16.55 19.60 11.69
N ASP A 84 -16.96 18.87 12.73
CA ASP A 84 -16.07 18.10 13.60
C ASP A 84 -16.36 16.60 13.45
N TYR A 85 -15.35 15.85 13.06
CA TYR A 85 -15.44 14.38 12.92
C TYR A 85 -15.68 13.67 14.26
N ARG A 86 -15.26 14.25 15.40
CA ARG A 86 -15.51 13.66 16.72
C ARG A 86 -17.00 13.67 17.06
N ALA A 87 -17.67 14.79 16.77
CA ALA A 87 -19.12 14.90 16.90
C ALA A 87 -19.81 13.89 15.97
N MET A 88 -19.35 13.77 14.71
CA MET A 88 -19.86 12.75 13.79
C MET A 88 -19.72 11.33 14.35
N LEU A 89 -18.56 10.95 14.85
CA LEU A 89 -18.32 9.61 15.40
C LEU A 89 -19.26 9.33 16.59
N ALA A 90 -19.40 10.27 17.50
CA ALA A 90 -20.25 10.12 18.69
C ALA A 90 -21.75 9.97 18.37
N GLU A 91 -22.25 10.77 17.40
CA GLU A 91 -23.68 10.79 17.07
C GLU A 91 -24.07 9.72 16.04
N VAL A 92 -23.21 9.46 15.05
CA VAL A 92 -23.53 8.55 13.93
C VAL A 92 -23.24 7.10 14.30
N LYS A 93 -22.16 6.84 15.04
CA LYS A 93 -21.65 5.51 15.37
C LYS A 93 -21.58 4.62 14.11
N PRO A 94 -20.76 4.98 13.11
CA PRO A 94 -20.65 4.21 11.87
C PRO A 94 -19.96 2.88 12.11
N ASP A 95 -20.21 1.90 11.21
CA ASP A 95 -19.46 0.63 11.19
C ASP A 95 -18.07 0.80 10.58
N ILE A 96 -17.95 1.65 9.55
CA ILE A 96 -16.70 1.92 8.84
C ILE A 96 -16.48 3.43 8.77
N VAL A 97 -15.21 3.83 8.96
CA VAL A 97 -14.75 5.19 8.71
C VAL A 97 -13.77 5.20 7.53
N ALA A 98 -14.05 6.01 6.52
CA ALA A 98 -13.13 6.32 5.43
C ALA A 98 -12.39 7.63 5.73
N ILE A 99 -11.07 7.56 5.91
CA ILE A 99 -10.20 8.71 6.18
C ILE A 99 -9.55 9.11 4.85
N GLY A 100 -10.12 10.12 4.20
CA GLY A 100 -9.79 10.46 2.80
C GLY A 100 -8.75 11.54 2.63
N MET A 101 -8.49 12.42 3.61
CA MET A 101 -7.54 13.52 3.46
C MET A 101 -6.13 12.99 3.17
N ARG A 102 -5.39 13.64 2.24
CA ARG A 102 -4.01 13.26 1.91
C ARG A 102 -2.98 13.85 2.86
N HIS A 103 -3.31 14.94 3.57
CA HIS A 103 -2.40 15.53 4.55
C HIS A 103 -2.32 14.62 5.78
N VAL A 104 -1.14 14.07 5.97
CA VAL A 104 -0.87 12.96 6.89
C VAL A 104 -0.85 13.36 8.37
N ASP A 105 -0.71 14.64 8.67
CA ASP A 105 -0.60 15.16 10.03
C ASP A 105 -1.85 14.92 10.91
N GLN A 106 -3.00 14.64 10.29
CA GLN A 106 -4.25 14.36 11.00
C GLN A 106 -4.56 12.85 11.08
N HIS A 107 -3.85 12.00 10.33
CA HIS A 107 -4.17 10.58 10.19
C HIS A 107 -4.19 9.84 11.53
N ARG A 108 -3.17 10.05 12.37
CA ARG A 108 -3.07 9.42 13.69
C ARG A 108 -4.28 9.77 14.57
N ASP A 109 -4.58 11.06 14.72
CA ASP A 109 -5.64 11.52 15.59
C ASP A 109 -7.02 11.01 15.15
N VAL A 110 -7.27 11.05 13.85
CA VAL A 110 -8.54 10.60 13.28
C VAL A 110 -8.69 9.08 13.38
N ALA A 111 -7.63 8.31 13.06
CA ALA A 111 -7.67 6.86 13.11
C ALA A 111 -7.84 6.34 14.55
N VAL A 112 -7.10 6.92 15.51
CA VAL A 112 -7.23 6.58 16.94
C VAL A 112 -8.61 6.95 17.47
N ALA A 113 -9.15 8.13 17.11
CA ALA A 113 -10.50 8.53 17.52
C ALA A 113 -11.58 7.61 16.94
N ALA A 114 -11.44 7.20 15.68
CA ALA A 114 -12.36 6.24 15.05
C ALA A 114 -12.30 4.87 15.73
N ALA A 115 -11.10 4.36 16.03
CA ALA A 115 -10.93 3.11 16.73
C ALA A 115 -11.56 3.15 18.14
N ASN A 116 -11.30 4.21 18.90
CA ASN A 116 -11.87 4.42 20.25
C ASN A 116 -13.40 4.60 20.23
N ALA A 117 -13.98 5.08 19.13
CA ALA A 117 -15.42 5.17 18.94
C ALA A 117 -16.08 3.80 18.66
N GLY A 118 -15.29 2.73 18.54
CA GLY A 118 -15.78 1.36 18.37
C GLY A 118 -16.24 1.05 16.94
N VAL A 119 -15.67 1.68 15.90
CA VAL A 119 -15.93 1.30 14.52
C VAL A 119 -15.40 -0.11 14.25
N LYS A 120 -15.99 -0.81 13.29
CA LYS A 120 -15.54 -2.16 12.92
C LYS A 120 -14.38 -2.13 11.92
N GLY A 121 -14.31 -1.07 11.09
CA GLY A 121 -13.30 -0.91 10.08
C GLY A 121 -12.90 0.53 9.80
N ILE A 122 -11.66 0.69 9.33
CA ILE A 122 -11.10 1.95 8.87
C ILE A 122 -10.46 1.73 7.50
N TYR A 123 -10.77 2.59 6.52
CA TYR A 123 -10.05 2.69 5.26
C TYR A 123 -9.37 4.05 5.18
N ILE A 124 -8.04 4.08 5.11
CA ILE A 124 -7.26 5.31 5.25
C ILE A 124 -6.36 5.57 4.05
N GLU A 125 -6.27 6.85 3.65
CA GLU A 125 -5.32 7.32 2.64
C GLU A 125 -3.86 7.09 3.06
N LYS A 126 -3.00 6.95 2.06
CA LYS A 126 -1.54 6.90 2.21
C LYS A 126 -0.94 8.33 2.06
N PRO A 127 0.21 8.65 2.66
CA PRO A 127 0.98 7.83 3.61
C PRO A 127 0.21 7.58 4.92
N PHE A 128 0.52 6.46 5.58
CA PHE A 128 -0.23 6.02 6.75
C PHE A 128 -0.21 7.00 7.93
N CYS A 129 0.99 7.46 8.29
CA CYS A 129 1.25 8.45 9.33
C CYS A 129 2.68 8.98 9.20
N ARG A 130 3.10 9.92 10.07
CA ARG A 130 4.39 10.64 9.95
C ARG A 130 5.58 9.93 10.61
N THR A 131 5.33 9.11 11.64
CA THR A 131 6.40 8.50 12.44
C THR A 131 6.05 7.07 12.85
N PRO A 132 7.06 6.25 13.18
CA PRO A 132 6.83 4.95 13.78
C PRO A 132 6.00 5.02 15.07
N ALA A 133 6.16 6.05 15.91
CA ALA A 133 5.34 6.22 17.13
C ALA A 133 3.85 6.39 16.80
N GLU A 134 3.53 7.24 15.83
CA GLU A 134 2.14 7.40 15.37
C GLU A 134 1.56 6.08 14.82
N ALA A 135 2.38 5.32 14.09
CA ALA A 135 1.97 4.01 13.57
C ALA A 135 1.69 3.02 14.71
N ASP A 136 2.53 3.01 15.75
CA ASP A 136 2.34 2.15 16.92
C ASP A 136 1.04 2.51 17.66
N GLU A 137 0.74 3.81 17.84
CA GLU A 137 -0.50 4.27 18.47
C GLU A 137 -1.75 3.85 17.67
N ILE A 138 -1.73 3.98 16.34
CA ILE A 138 -2.86 3.55 15.50
C ILE A 138 -3.04 2.03 15.58
N VAL A 139 -1.95 1.26 15.46
CA VAL A 139 -2.00 -0.21 15.55
C VAL A 139 -2.55 -0.64 16.90
N ALA A 140 -2.02 -0.07 17.99
CA ALA A 140 -2.48 -0.39 19.34
C ALA A 140 -3.97 -0.10 19.56
N ALA A 141 -4.46 1.05 19.10
CA ALA A 141 -5.88 1.39 19.17
C ALA A 141 -6.75 0.42 18.36
N CYS A 142 -6.32 0.04 17.14
CA CYS A 142 -7.02 -0.93 16.33
C CYS A 142 -7.06 -2.32 16.97
N GLU A 143 -5.96 -2.78 17.56
CA GLU A 143 -5.89 -4.07 18.27
C GLU A 143 -6.77 -4.07 19.50
N GLN A 144 -6.71 -3.03 20.33
CA GLN A 144 -7.49 -2.89 21.56
C GLN A 144 -9.00 -2.98 21.30
N HIS A 145 -9.47 -2.43 20.18
CA HIS A 145 -10.89 -2.38 19.83
C HIS A 145 -11.29 -3.36 18.72
N ASN A 146 -10.37 -4.27 18.32
CA ASN A 146 -10.58 -5.24 17.23
C ASN A 146 -11.00 -4.59 15.88
N VAL A 147 -10.50 -3.40 15.59
CA VAL A 147 -10.80 -2.66 14.36
C VAL A 147 -9.95 -3.20 13.22
N LYS A 148 -10.57 -3.45 12.06
CA LYS A 148 -9.86 -3.84 10.84
C LYS A 148 -9.48 -2.58 10.08
N LEU A 149 -8.18 -2.31 9.92
CA LEU A 149 -7.70 -1.13 9.20
C LEU A 149 -7.00 -1.53 7.92
N ALA A 150 -7.46 -0.98 6.79
CA ALA A 150 -6.82 -1.12 5.48
C ALA A 150 -6.29 0.23 5.00
N VAL A 151 -5.07 0.23 4.43
CA VAL A 151 -4.39 1.44 3.92
C VAL A 151 -4.40 1.44 2.40
N ALA A 152 -4.61 2.58 1.78
CA ALA A 152 -4.84 2.76 0.34
C ALA A 152 -3.60 2.52 -0.56
N HIS A 153 -2.76 1.53 -0.24
CA HIS A 153 -1.74 0.99 -1.13
C HIS A 153 -2.39 0.02 -2.14
N ARG A 154 -3.22 0.56 -3.04
CA ARG A 154 -4.16 -0.17 -3.90
C ARG A 154 -3.55 -1.36 -4.67
N ASN A 155 -2.28 -1.28 -5.07
CA ASN A 155 -1.61 -2.36 -5.81
C ASN A 155 -1.49 -3.67 -5.02
N ARG A 156 -1.64 -3.64 -3.68
CA ARG A 156 -1.70 -4.85 -2.84
C ARG A 156 -2.89 -5.76 -3.17
N TRP A 157 -3.94 -5.22 -3.79
CA TRP A 157 -5.11 -5.97 -4.23
C TRP A 157 -5.11 -6.25 -5.73
N HIS A 158 -3.99 -5.95 -6.44
CA HIS A 158 -3.94 -6.16 -7.87
C HIS A 158 -3.96 -7.67 -8.19
N PRO A 159 -4.88 -8.14 -9.06
CA PRO A 159 -5.08 -9.58 -9.31
C PRO A 159 -3.88 -10.26 -9.98
N VAL A 160 -2.94 -9.50 -10.51
CA VAL A 160 -1.67 -10.02 -11.06
C VAL A 160 -0.68 -10.42 -9.95
N LEU A 161 -0.76 -9.90 -8.72
CA LEU A 161 0.19 -10.26 -7.66
C LEU A 161 0.23 -11.76 -7.36
N PRO A 162 -0.89 -12.49 -7.20
CA PRO A 162 -0.87 -13.93 -7.04
C PRO A 162 -0.22 -14.68 -8.20
N VAL A 163 -0.32 -14.15 -9.43
CA VAL A 163 0.36 -14.72 -10.62
C VAL A 163 1.87 -14.52 -10.51
N ILE A 164 2.31 -13.33 -10.11
CA ILE A 164 3.74 -13.06 -9.86
C ILE A 164 4.26 -13.95 -8.74
N ASP A 165 3.55 -14.09 -7.62
CA ASP A 165 3.93 -14.97 -6.51
C ASP A 165 4.09 -16.43 -6.99
N LYS A 166 3.18 -16.88 -7.85
CA LYS A 166 3.26 -18.21 -8.45
C LYS A 166 4.48 -18.35 -9.36
N LEU A 167 4.75 -17.36 -10.23
CA LEU A 167 5.93 -17.38 -11.11
C LEU A 167 7.24 -17.43 -10.30
N VAL A 168 7.33 -16.66 -9.22
CA VAL A 168 8.48 -16.68 -8.30
C VAL A 168 8.61 -18.05 -7.64
N LYS A 169 7.52 -18.60 -7.12
CA LYS A 169 7.47 -19.90 -6.45
C LYS A 169 7.83 -21.06 -7.39
N ASP A 170 7.35 -21.01 -8.64
CA ASP A 170 7.61 -22.02 -9.66
C ASP A 170 9.03 -21.91 -10.26
N GLY A 171 9.82 -20.92 -9.82
CA GLY A 171 11.22 -20.74 -10.20
C GLY A 171 11.45 -20.09 -11.56
N ALA A 172 10.47 -19.36 -12.10
CA ALA A 172 10.62 -18.60 -13.34
C ALA A 172 11.79 -17.60 -13.28
N LEU A 173 12.02 -16.99 -12.10
CA LEU A 173 13.16 -16.12 -11.82
C LEU A 173 14.44 -16.89 -11.42
N GLY A 174 14.37 -18.21 -11.18
CA GLY A 174 15.43 -18.95 -10.50
C GLY A 174 15.55 -18.50 -9.03
N ARG A 175 16.78 -18.40 -8.51
CA ARG A 175 17.01 -17.81 -7.18
C ARG A 175 16.79 -16.30 -7.26
N LEU A 176 15.88 -15.76 -6.45
CA LEU A 176 15.70 -14.31 -6.30
C LEU A 176 16.95 -13.73 -5.62
N LEU A 177 17.52 -12.69 -6.23
CA LEU A 177 18.77 -12.07 -5.80
C LEU A 177 18.52 -10.75 -5.06
N GLU A 178 17.61 -9.93 -5.57
CA GLU A 178 17.32 -8.62 -5.03
C GLU A 178 15.97 -8.07 -5.53
N ILE A 179 15.46 -7.07 -4.83
CA ILE A 179 14.36 -6.21 -5.27
C ILE A 179 14.95 -4.82 -5.53
N ARG A 180 14.65 -4.21 -6.68
CA ARG A 180 15.04 -2.85 -7.04
C ARG A 180 13.82 -1.97 -7.16
N GLY A 181 13.52 -1.22 -6.09
CA GLY A 181 12.49 -0.20 -6.08
C GLY A 181 12.99 1.13 -6.64
N ARG A 182 12.11 1.83 -7.35
CA ARG A 182 12.40 3.16 -7.87
C ARG A 182 11.21 4.08 -7.71
N GLY A 183 11.46 5.33 -7.26
CA GLY A 183 10.47 6.38 -7.12
C GLY A 183 9.97 6.88 -8.48
N LYS A 184 9.01 7.78 -8.45
CA LYS A 184 8.50 8.43 -9.66
C LYS A 184 9.48 9.44 -10.24
N GLU A 185 10.31 10.01 -9.38
CA GLU A 185 11.44 10.87 -9.72
C GLU A 185 11.06 12.11 -10.57
N ASP A 186 9.83 12.58 -10.41
CA ASP A 186 9.42 13.90 -10.91
C ASP A 186 10.03 15.01 -10.01
N ALA A 187 9.49 16.22 -10.03
CA ALA A 187 9.97 17.32 -9.20
C ALA A 187 9.93 17.02 -7.67
N ARG A 188 9.21 15.96 -7.25
CA ARG A 188 9.13 15.51 -5.86
C ARG A 188 10.24 14.55 -5.46
N GLY A 189 11.09 14.10 -6.39
CA GLY A 189 12.12 13.09 -6.15
C GLY A 189 12.89 13.28 -4.86
N GLY A 190 13.41 12.19 -4.32
CA GLY A 190 14.02 12.14 -3.00
C GLY A 190 13.02 11.93 -1.87
N ALA A 191 13.10 12.71 -0.83
CA ALA A 191 12.36 12.50 0.42
C ALA A 191 10.83 12.61 0.27
N LEU A 192 10.33 13.57 -0.49
CA LEU A 192 8.88 13.69 -0.72
C LEU A 192 8.34 12.52 -1.54
N ASP A 193 9.08 12.09 -2.56
CA ASP A 193 8.73 10.92 -3.37
C ASP A 193 8.75 9.64 -2.52
N LEU A 194 9.75 9.45 -1.66
CA LEU A 194 9.82 8.31 -0.73
C LEU A 194 8.53 8.16 0.09
N TRP A 195 8.00 9.26 0.61
CA TRP A 195 6.76 9.27 1.39
C TRP A 195 5.52 9.04 0.53
N VAL A 196 5.31 9.86 -0.51
CA VAL A 196 3.99 9.93 -1.17
C VAL A 196 3.82 8.88 -2.27
N LEU A 197 4.89 8.42 -2.90
CA LEU A 197 4.88 7.43 -3.98
C LEU A 197 5.71 6.20 -3.63
N GLY A 198 6.90 6.39 -3.06
CA GLY A 198 7.77 5.32 -2.60
C GLY A 198 7.13 4.42 -1.57
N SER A 199 6.19 4.91 -0.75
CA SER A 199 5.42 4.09 0.18
C SER A 199 4.68 2.92 -0.49
N HIS A 200 4.19 3.08 -1.73
CA HIS A 200 3.62 1.97 -2.52
C HIS A 200 4.68 0.92 -2.87
N VAL A 201 5.87 1.38 -3.27
CA VAL A 201 6.99 0.51 -3.64
C VAL A 201 7.51 -0.25 -2.43
N LEU A 202 7.73 0.43 -1.30
CA LEU A 202 8.20 -0.18 -0.05
C LEU A 202 7.19 -1.21 0.50
N ASN A 203 5.89 -0.92 0.37
CA ASN A 203 4.84 -1.88 0.74
C ASN A 203 4.90 -3.15 -0.12
N LEU A 204 5.16 -3.04 -1.41
CA LEU A 204 5.38 -4.19 -2.30
C LEU A 204 6.72 -4.89 -2.00
N CYS A 205 7.77 -4.16 -1.59
CA CYS A 205 9.01 -4.78 -1.10
C CYS A 205 8.74 -5.68 0.10
N CYS A 206 7.88 -5.25 1.04
CA CYS A 206 7.46 -6.09 2.16
C CYS A 206 6.65 -7.33 1.70
N HIS A 207 5.79 -7.18 0.69
CA HIS A 207 5.05 -8.33 0.14
C HIS A 207 6.00 -9.43 -0.37
N PHE A 208 6.99 -9.07 -1.17
CA PHE A 208 7.91 -10.05 -1.78
C PHE A 208 9.09 -10.42 -0.88
N GLY A 209 9.56 -9.52 -0.01
CA GLY A 209 10.76 -9.70 0.82
C GLY A 209 10.51 -10.09 2.27
N GLY A 210 9.27 -10.02 2.73
CA GLY A 210 8.94 -10.19 4.15
C GLY A 210 9.25 -8.92 4.96
N ARG A 211 9.50 -9.08 6.26
CA ARG A 211 9.77 -7.94 7.14
C ARG A 211 11.14 -7.30 6.82
N PRO A 212 11.25 -5.96 6.86
CA PRO A 212 12.55 -5.29 6.83
C PRO A 212 13.25 -5.49 8.19
N LEU A 213 14.53 -5.88 8.15
CA LEU A 213 15.34 -6.17 9.34
C LEU A 213 16.35 -5.07 9.66
N ALA A 214 16.81 -4.36 8.63
CA ALA A 214 17.76 -3.26 8.76
C ALA A 214 17.73 -2.36 7.52
N CYS A 215 18.27 -1.15 7.67
CA CYS A 215 18.41 -0.17 6.60
C CYS A 215 19.83 0.43 6.60
N SER A 216 20.38 0.66 5.40
CA SER A 216 21.55 1.52 5.15
C SER A 216 21.19 2.49 4.03
N ALA A 217 21.35 3.80 4.25
CA ALA A 217 20.91 4.79 3.28
C ALA A 217 21.73 6.07 3.30
N THR A 218 21.72 6.75 2.16
CA THR A 218 22.24 8.11 1.99
C THR A 218 21.13 9.01 1.45
N VAL A 219 21.00 10.19 2.04
CA VAL A 219 20.08 11.25 1.60
C VAL A 219 20.90 12.47 1.20
N LEU A 220 20.68 12.94 -0.03
CA LEU A 220 21.44 14.06 -0.58
C LEU A 220 20.51 15.24 -0.89
N GLN A 221 21.04 16.44 -0.77
CA GLN A 221 20.45 17.69 -1.24
C GLN A 221 21.43 18.33 -2.22
N ALA A 222 21.05 18.41 -3.50
CA ALA A 222 21.91 18.93 -4.58
C ALA A 222 23.31 18.25 -4.60
N GLY A 223 23.33 16.91 -4.50
CA GLY A 223 24.55 16.09 -4.55
C GLY A 223 25.41 16.11 -3.27
N LYS A 224 24.98 16.77 -2.20
CA LYS A 224 25.68 16.79 -0.91
C LYS A 224 24.84 16.11 0.18
N PRO A 225 25.49 15.44 1.17
CA PRO A 225 24.75 14.89 2.29
C PRO A 225 23.87 15.94 2.98
N VAL A 226 22.62 15.56 3.24
CA VAL A 226 21.66 16.41 3.96
C VAL A 226 22.18 16.74 5.36
N THR A 227 22.00 18.00 5.76
CA THR A 227 22.37 18.52 7.08
C THR A 227 21.13 19.12 7.75
N ARG A 228 21.27 19.52 9.03
CA ARG A 228 20.21 20.25 9.75
C ARG A 228 19.70 21.48 9.01
N ALA A 229 20.57 22.18 8.29
CA ALA A 229 20.20 23.41 7.56
C ALA A 229 19.27 23.14 6.36
N ASP A 230 19.24 21.91 5.85
CA ASP A 230 18.41 21.50 4.72
C ASP A 230 16.99 21.09 5.16
N VAL A 231 16.79 20.82 6.46
CA VAL A 231 15.53 20.34 7.01
C VAL A 231 14.49 21.47 7.01
N LYS A 232 13.34 21.23 6.38
CA LYS A 232 12.21 22.16 6.30
C LYS A 232 10.92 21.41 6.63
N ASP A 233 9.83 22.16 6.83
CA ASP A 233 8.52 21.56 6.92
C ASP A 233 8.11 21.00 5.55
N GLY A 234 7.80 19.72 5.51
CA GLY A 234 7.47 19.00 4.29
C GLY A 234 6.05 19.26 3.81
N ALA A 235 5.83 19.12 2.50
CA ALA A 235 4.50 19.17 1.92
C ALA A 235 3.56 18.11 2.53
N GLU A 236 2.29 18.25 2.32
CA GLU A 236 1.23 17.30 2.72
C GLU A 236 1.23 16.98 4.24
N GLY A 237 1.74 17.89 5.08
CA GLY A 237 1.74 17.73 6.53
C GLY A 237 2.73 16.69 7.06
N LEU A 238 3.78 16.36 6.29
CA LEU A 238 4.79 15.35 6.66
C LEU A 238 5.68 15.76 7.84
N GLY A 239 5.72 17.06 8.18
CA GLY A 239 6.66 17.61 9.18
C GLY A 239 8.08 17.67 8.64
N PRO A 240 9.13 17.53 9.49
CA PRO A 240 10.54 17.69 9.08
C PRO A 240 10.89 16.79 7.89
N LEU A 241 11.35 17.40 6.79
CA LEU A 241 11.71 16.73 5.54
C LEU A 241 12.93 17.39 4.91
N ALA A 242 13.81 16.61 4.29
CA ALA A 242 14.97 17.09 3.54
C ALA A 242 15.45 16.04 2.54
N GLY A 243 16.10 16.49 1.47
CA GLY A 243 16.74 15.66 0.46
C GLY A 243 15.94 15.54 -0.83
N ASN A 244 16.62 15.78 -1.94
CA ASN A 244 16.09 15.62 -3.29
C ASN A 244 16.66 14.39 -4.03
N GLU A 245 17.46 13.59 -3.30
CA GLU A 245 18.04 12.35 -3.77
C GLU A 245 18.17 11.36 -2.61
N ILE A 246 17.78 10.10 -2.82
CA ILE A 246 17.82 9.02 -1.84
C ILE A 246 18.34 7.76 -2.48
N HIS A 247 19.25 7.07 -1.76
CA HIS A 247 19.74 5.74 -2.05
C HIS A 247 19.62 4.90 -0.77
N ALA A 248 18.78 3.87 -0.81
CA ALA A 248 18.52 3.03 0.35
C ALA A 248 18.66 1.54 0.03
N ARG A 249 19.19 0.78 0.97
CA ARG A 249 19.26 -0.68 0.97
C ARG A 249 18.63 -1.21 2.25
N PHE A 250 17.76 -2.21 2.11
CA PHE A 250 17.11 -2.89 3.22
C PHE A 250 17.51 -4.36 3.25
N ASP A 251 17.86 -4.88 4.42
CA ASP A 251 17.96 -6.31 4.67
C ASP A 251 16.56 -6.86 4.92
N MET A 252 16.13 -7.82 4.09
CA MET A 252 14.77 -8.37 4.18
C MET A 252 14.78 -9.78 4.81
N GLU A 253 13.70 -10.13 5.48
CA GLU A 253 13.53 -11.40 6.20
C GLU A 253 13.75 -12.63 5.32
N ARG A 254 13.39 -12.58 4.03
CA ARG A 254 13.57 -13.68 3.08
C ARG A 254 15.01 -13.85 2.57
N GLY A 255 15.97 -13.10 3.10
CA GLY A 255 17.41 -13.31 2.91
C GLY A 255 18.02 -12.69 1.65
N PHE A 256 17.29 -11.83 0.93
CA PHE A 256 17.81 -11.01 -0.17
C PHE A 256 17.53 -9.53 0.10
N PRO A 257 18.36 -8.61 -0.40
CA PRO A 257 18.16 -7.18 -0.18
C PRO A 257 17.03 -6.60 -1.04
N ALA A 258 16.39 -5.56 -0.51
CA ALA A 258 15.60 -4.63 -1.28
C ALA A 258 16.30 -3.27 -1.35
N TYR A 259 16.19 -2.59 -2.47
CA TYR A 259 16.72 -1.25 -2.68
C TYR A 259 15.60 -0.29 -3.01
N PHE A 260 15.81 0.99 -2.70
CA PHE A 260 14.94 2.07 -3.15
C PHE A 260 15.79 3.28 -3.50
N ASP A 261 15.65 3.76 -4.72
CA ASP A 261 16.28 4.97 -5.21
C ASP A 261 15.23 5.98 -5.65
N SER A 262 15.47 7.26 -5.41
CA SER A 262 14.66 8.36 -5.93
C SER A 262 15.49 9.62 -6.07
N ILE A 263 15.52 10.19 -7.29
CA ILE A 263 16.30 11.38 -7.64
C ILE A 263 15.36 12.38 -8.30
N ALA A 264 15.33 13.61 -7.80
CA ALA A 264 14.44 14.64 -8.34
C ALA A 264 14.76 14.95 -9.81
N ASN A 265 13.71 14.99 -10.63
CA ASN A 265 13.77 15.28 -12.06
C ASN A 265 14.61 14.28 -12.89
N ALA A 266 14.88 13.09 -12.38
CA ALA A 266 15.56 12.01 -13.10
C ALA A 266 14.59 11.00 -13.75
N GLY A 267 13.31 11.04 -13.39
CA GLY A 267 12.32 10.10 -13.88
C GLY A 267 11.84 10.38 -15.30
N ASP A 268 11.46 9.31 -15.98
CA ASP A 268 10.69 9.38 -17.23
C ASP A 268 9.21 9.15 -16.89
N ARG A 269 8.36 10.09 -17.28
CA ARG A 269 6.92 10.00 -17.05
C ARG A 269 6.29 8.76 -17.68
N ALA A 270 6.81 8.31 -18.81
CA ALA A 270 6.35 7.11 -19.51
C ALA A 270 6.78 5.82 -18.80
N ALA A 271 7.90 5.85 -18.06
CA ALA A 271 8.38 4.69 -17.33
C ALA A 271 7.59 4.44 -16.03
N GLY A 272 6.92 5.46 -15.48
CA GLY A 272 6.22 5.35 -14.20
C GLY A 272 7.16 5.08 -13.02
N PHE A 273 6.63 4.45 -11.97
CA PHE A 273 7.41 4.07 -10.78
C PHE A 273 7.00 2.66 -10.31
N GLY A 274 7.90 1.98 -9.61
CA GLY A 274 7.63 0.61 -9.18
C GLY A 274 8.87 -0.13 -8.71
N LEU A 275 8.89 -1.44 -8.91
CA LEU A 275 10.02 -2.27 -8.54
C LEU A 275 10.31 -3.37 -9.57
N GLN A 276 11.52 -3.89 -9.49
CA GLN A 276 11.96 -5.08 -10.22
C GLN A 276 12.31 -6.20 -9.25
N LEU A 277 11.82 -7.41 -9.55
CA LEU A 277 12.25 -8.64 -8.91
C LEU A 277 13.34 -9.26 -9.78
N ILE A 278 14.57 -9.31 -9.30
CA ILE A 278 15.73 -9.72 -10.08
C ILE A 278 16.20 -11.08 -9.60
N GLY A 279 16.17 -12.06 -10.49
CA GLY A 279 16.61 -13.42 -10.21
C GLY A 279 17.70 -13.91 -11.17
N THR A 280 18.20 -15.13 -10.92
CA THR A 280 19.29 -15.74 -11.73
C THR A 280 18.85 -16.18 -13.12
N LYS A 281 17.52 -16.29 -13.38
CA LYS A 281 16.96 -16.79 -14.66
C LYS A 281 15.98 -15.82 -15.30
N GLY A 282 15.70 -14.69 -14.68
CA GLY A 282 14.76 -13.71 -15.22
C GLY A 282 14.60 -12.49 -14.32
N LEU A 283 13.83 -11.53 -14.83
CA LEU A 283 13.46 -10.31 -14.15
C LEU A 283 11.97 -10.06 -14.36
N ILE A 284 11.27 -9.67 -13.29
CA ILE A 284 9.91 -9.13 -13.37
C ILE A 284 9.99 -7.64 -13.06
N ASP A 285 9.44 -6.82 -13.97
CA ASP A 285 9.23 -5.38 -13.76
C ASP A 285 7.77 -5.15 -13.40
N LEU A 286 7.52 -4.48 -12.27
CA LEU A 286 6.19 -4.15 -11.76
C LEU A 286 6.07 -2.64 -11.61
N ARG A 287 5.13 -2.01 -12.31
CA ARG A 287 4.89 -0.56 -12.31
C ARG A 287 3.56 -0.22 -11.67
N VAL A 288 3.61 0.62 -10.63
CA VAL A 288 2.44 0.94 -9.79
C VAL A 288 1.35 1.70 -10.56
N ASP A 289 1.75 2.53 -11.54
CA ASP A 289 0.88 3.46 -12.26
C ASP A 289 0.80 3.18 -13.78
N GLN A 290 1.19 1.98 -14.21
CA GLN A 290 1.13 1.55 -15.61
C GLN A 290 0.10 0.43 -15.82
N ASP A 291 -0.37 0.29 -17.05
CA ASP A 291 -1.20 -0.82 -17.52
C ASP A 291 -0.64 -1.29 -18.88
N PRO A 292 -0.20 -2.54 -19.01
CA PRO A 292 -0.13 -3.60 -18.00
C PRO A 292 0.82 -3.28 -16.84
N VAL A 293 0.45 -3.70 -15.63
CA VAL A 293 1.20 -3.41 -14.40
C VAL A 293 2.51 -4.20 -14.30
N ALA A 294 2.63 -5.34 -14.97
CA ALA A 294 3.80 -6.21 -14.82
C ALA A 294 4.25 -6.85 -16.14
N HIS A 295 5.57 -6.98 -16.25
CA HIS A 295 6.24 -7.62 -17.37
C HIS A 295 7.35 -8.56 -16.89
N PHE A 296 7.62 -9.60 -17.65
CA PHE A 296 8.70 -10.56 -17.41
C PHE A 296 9.68 -10.56 -18.57
N VAL A 297 10.97 -10.70 -18.27
CA VAL A 297 12.00 -11.02 -19.26
C VAL A 297 12.83 -12.20 -18.79
N ALA A 298 12.95 -13.22 -19.64
CA ALA A 298 13.72 -14.44 -19.34
C ALA A 298 15.23 -14.22 -19.48
N GLY A 299 16.01 -15.01 -18.75
CA GLY A 299 17.46 -15.04 -18.80
C GLY A 299 18.12 -14.25 -17.67
N ASN A 300 19.38 -14.55 -17.39
CA ASN A 300 20.14 -13.86 -16.36
C ASN A 300 20.35 -12.37 -16.74
N PRO A 301 19.83 -11.39 -15.95
CA PRO A 301 19.92 -9.97 -16.30
C PRO A 301 21.35 -9.42 -16.30
N PHE A 302 22.28 -10.06 -15.56
CA PHE A 302 23.68 -9.64 -15.48
C PHE A 302 24.57 -10.29 -16.56
N ARG A 303 23.99 -11.13 -17.43
CA ARG A 303 24.74 -11.79 -18.50
C ARG A 303 24.27 -11.26 -19.86
N PRO A 304 25.18 -10.75 -20.70
CA PRO A 304 24.84 -10.33 -22.06
C PRO A 304 24.16 -11.46 -22.83
N ALA A 305 23.08 -11.15 -23.51
CA ALA A 305 22.40 -12.08 -24.40
C ALA A 305 22.93 -11.94 -25.81
N LYS A 306 23.01 -13.06 -26.57
CA LYS A 306 23.38 -13.02 -27.99
C LYS A 306 22.28 -12.40 -28.84
N GLU A 307 21.01 -12.68 -28.47
CA GLU A 307 19.82 -12.17 -29.12
C GLU A 307 19.05 -11.25 -28.17
N PRO A 308 18.29 -10.25 -28.67
CA PRO A 308 17.42 -9.41 -27.86
C PRO A 308 16.44 -10.25 -27.06
N ARG A 309 16.23 -9.87 -25.77
CA ARG A 309 15.25 -10.51 -24.90
C ARG A 309 13.92 -9.76 -24.98
N ALA A 310 12.87 -10.49 -25.33
CA ALA A 310 11.53 -9.91 -25.39
C ALA A 310 10.90 -9.83 -23.99
N TRP A 311 10.32 -8.67 -23.67
CA TRP A 311 9.44 -8.50 -22.54
C TRP A 311 8.10 -9.16 -22.83
N GLN A 312 7.58 -9.89 -21.86
CA GLN A 312 6.27 -10.55 -21.92
C GLN A 312 5.37 -9.95 -20.85
N ILE A 313 4.15 -9.61 -21.21
CA ILE A 313 3.15 -9.14 -20.26
C ILE A 313 2.85 -10.25 -19.24
N ILE A 314 2.62 -9.88 -17.99
CA ILE A 314 2.04 -10.77 -16.98
C ILE A 314 0.62 -10.29 -16.71
N GLY A 315 -0.36 -11.04 -17.23
CA GLY A 315 -1.78 -10.84 -16.95
C GLY A 315 -2.30 -11.87 -15.94
N THR A 316 -3.57 -11.76 -15.56
CA THR A 316 -4.22 -12.76 -14.68
C THR A 316 -4.37 -14.12 -15.33
N ALA A 317 -4.33 -14.21 -16.66
CA ALA A 317 -4.26 -15.46 -17.42
C ALA A 317 -2.86 -16.08 -17.46
N GLY A 318 -1.84 -15.40 -16.95
CA GLY A 318 -0.46 -15.88 -16.94
C GLY A 318 0.48 -15.08 -17.85
N LEU A 319 1.65 -15.68 -18.08
CA LEU A 319 2.74 -15.06 -18.83
C LEU A 319 2.44 -15.01 -20.33
N GLY A 320 2.66 -13.84 -20.95
CA GLY A 320 2.49 -13.63 -22.39
C GLY A 320 1.03 -13.58 -22.85
N GLN A 321 0.08 -13.58 -21.91
CA GLN A 321 -1.36 -13.51 -22.21
C GLN A 321 -1.90 -12.11 -21.94
N PRO A 322 -2.82 -11.60 -22.79
CA PRO A 322 -3.51 -10.35 -22.52
C PRO A 322 -4.34 -10.47 -21.23
N GLU A 323 -4.60 -9.33 -20.59
CA GLU A 323 -5.39 -9.28 -19.36
C GLU A 323 -6.88 -9.55 -19.64
N PRO A 324 -7.45 -10.69 -19.17
CA PRO A 324 -8.86 -10.98 -19.38
C PRO A 324 -9.78 -10.32 -18.35
N GLN A 325 -9.23 -9.89 -17.20
CA GLN A 325 -9.98 -9.33 -16.08
C GLN A 325 -9.88 -7.81 -16.01
N VAL A 326 -10.07 -7.13 -17.15
CA VAL A 326 -9.91 -5.66 -17.28
C VAL A 326 -10.75 -4.90 -16.24
N GLU A 327 -11.99 -5.35 -15.99
CA GLU A 327 -12.86 -4.70 -15.00
C GLU A 327 -12.31 -4.88 -13.56
N ALA A 328 -11.77 -6.05 -13.22
CA ALA A 328 -11.15 -6.25 -11.91
C ALA A 328 -9.93 -5.34 -11.71
N VAL A 329 -9.13 -5.09 -12.75
CA VAL A 329 -8.02 -4.13 -12.71
C VAL A 329 -8.55 -2.71 -12.48
N LYS A 330 -9.60 -2.29 -13.19
CA LYS A 330 -10.25 -0.98 -12.98
C LYS A 330 -10.79 -0.82 -11.56
N GLU A 331 -11.36 -1.88 -10.99
CA GLU A 331 -11.85 -1.88 -9.61
C GLU A 331 -10.74 -1.68 -8.57
N VAL A 332 -9.54 -2.24 -8.81
CA VAL A 332 -8.36 -1.95 -7.97
C VAL A 332 -8.02 -0.46 -8.01
N MET A 333 -7.98 0.12 -9.21
CA MET A 333 -7.66 1.54 -9.38
C MET A 333 -8.70 2.46 -8.73
N ALA A 334 -9.96 2.01 -8.67
CA ALA A 334 -11.07 2.69 -8.01
C ALA A 334 -11.24 2.34 -6.53
N HIS A 335 -10.29 1.60 -5.92
CA HIS A 335 -10.31 1.14 -4.53
C HIS A 335 -11.44 0.17 -4.16
N LEU A 336 -12.24 -0.30 -5.12
CA LEU A 336 -13.39 -1.18 -4.83
C LEU A 336 -12.97 -2.54 -4.28
N THR A 337 -11.91 -3.12 -4.83
CA THR A 337 -11.35 -4.40 -4.34
C THR A 337 -10.86 -4.28 -2.91
N ALA A 338 -10.21 -3.16 -2.56
CA ALA A 338 -9.77 -2.87 -1.20
C ALA A 338 -10.96 -2.73 -0.23
N GLY A 339 -12.03 -2.03 -0.65
CA GLY A 339 -13.25 -1.90 0.13
C GLY A 339 -13.93 -3.24 0.40
N ARG A 340 -14.04 -4.11 -0.62
CA ARG A 340 -14.59 -5.48 -0.45
C ARG A 340 -13.73 -6.33 0.48
N ASP A 341 -12.40 -6.23 0.39
CA ASP A 341 -11.50 -6.96 1.29
C ASP A 341 -11.65 -6.49 2.74
N LEU A 342 -11.80 -5.18 2.98
CA LEU A 342 -12.06 -4.64 4.31
C LEU A 342 -13.41 -5.15 4.86
N ILE A 343 -14.47 -5.14 4.04
CA ILE A 343 -15.79 -5.69 4.41
C ILE A 343 -15.68 -7.17 4.77
N ALA A 344 -14.98 -7.95 3.96
CA ALA A 344 -14.74 -9.37 4.23
C ALA A 344 -13.91 -9.56 5.49
N ALA A 345 -12.85 -8.77 5.70
CA ALA A 345 -12.01 -8.80 6.89
C ALA A 345 -12.81 -8.53 8.17
N ILE A 346 -13.76 -7.58 8.14
CA ILE A 346 -14.68 -7.32 9.26
C ILE A 346 -15.57 -8.54 9.54
N ARG A 347 -16.18 -9.11 8.49
CA ARG A 347 -17.13 -10.24 8.63
C ARG A 347 -16.45 -11.53 9.05
N GLU A 348 -15.23 -11.77 8.58
CA GLU A 348 -14.44 -12.97 8.83
C GLU A 348 -13.51 -12.84 10.04
N ASN A 349 -13.46 -11.69 10.68
CA ASN A 349 -12.54 -11.34 11.77
C ASN A 349 -11.08 -11.63 11.46
N ARG A 350 -10.62 -11.28 10.25
CA ARG A 350 -9.22 -11.39 9.79
C ARG A 350 -8.61 -10.01 9.53
N GLN A 351 -7.31 -9.96 9.30
CA GLN A 351 -6.67 -8.75 8.81
C GLN A 351 -6.94 -8.56 7.30
N PRO A 352 -7.11 -7.31 6.81
CA PRO A 352 -7.15 -7.02 5.38
C PRO A 352 -5.77 -7.24 4.75
N LEU A 353 -5.72 -7.41 3.42
CA LEU A 353 -4.48 -7.67 2.67
C LEU A 353 -3.40 -6.58 2.79
N CYS A 354 -3.81 -5.35 3.03
CA CYS A 354 -2.89 -4.24 3.34
C CYS A 354 -3.32 -3.59 4.66
N SER A 355 -2.93 -4.22 5.75
CA SER A 355 -3.33 -3.90 7.11
C SER A 355 -2.53 -2.72 7.70
N ALA A 356 -2.94 -2.29 8.90
CA ALA A 356 -2.17 -1.35 9.72
C ALA A 356 -0.73 -1.84 10.00
N HIS A 357 -0.54 -3.16 10.16
CA HIS A 357 0.79 -3.74 10.36
C HIS A 357 1.67 -3.61 9.11
N ASP A 358 1.11 -3.85 7.91
CA ASP A 358 1.84 -3.66 6.65
C ASP A 358 2.23 -2.19 6.45
N ALA A 359 1.33 -1.27 6.77
CA ALA A 359 1.60 0.16 6.70
C ALA A 359 2.62 0.62 7.73
N ARG A 360 2.59 0.08 8.96
CA ARG A 360 3.61 0.34 9.99
C ARG A 360 4.99 -0.07 9.50
N MET A 361 5.15 -1.25 8.88
CA MET A 361 6.42 -1.66 8.28
C MET A 361 6.91 -0.68 7.21
N THR A 362 6.00 -0.14 6.39
CA THR A 362 6.34 0.85 5.38
C THR A 362 6.86 2.15 6.01
N VAL A 363 6.19 2.66 7.04
CA VAL A 363 6.64 3.85 7.80
C VAL A 363 7.98 3.60 8.48
N GLU A 364 8.19 2.40 9.00
CA GLU A 364 9.45 1.97 9.60
C GLU A 364 10.61 2.00 8.59
N MET A 365 10.37 1.52 7.37
CA MET A 365 11.38 1.58 6.30
C MET A 365 11.73 3.03 5.95
N ILE A 366 10.73 3.90 5.83
CA ILE A 366 10.95 5.33 5.54
C ILE A 366 11.76 5.99 6.66
N ALA A 367 11.37 5.78 7.93
CA ALA A 367 12.12 6.31 9.07
C ALA A 367 13.55 5.75 9.13
N GLY A 368 13.73 4.46 8.79
CA GLY A 368 15.03 3.81 8.71
C GLY A 368 15.99 4.46 7.72
N VAL A 369 15.49 4.98 6.59
CA VAL A 369 16.29 5.74 5.60
C VAL A 369 16.92 6.98 6.26
N PHE A 370 16.08 7.78 6.92
CA PHE A 370 16.54 9.02 7.55
C PHE A 370 17.41 8.76 8.80
N GLU A 371 17.10 7.71 9.58
CA GLU A 371 17.92 7.33 10.74
C GLU A 371 19.32 6.83 10.32
N SER A 372 19.40 6.01 9.28
CA SER A 372 20.67 5.56 8.73
C SER A 372 21.49 6.76 8.22
N HIS A 373 20.87 7.66 7.48
CA HIS A 373 21.54 8.89 7.02
C HIS A 373 22.06 9.73 8.19
N ARG A 374 21.24 9.95 9.25
CA ARG A 374 21.64 10.66 10.45
C ARG A 374 22.86 10.04 11.13
N GLN A 375 23.04 8.74 11.00
CA GLN A 375 24.19 7.99 11.47
C GLN A 375 25.27 7.80 10.38
N ASN A 376 25.39 8.73 9.43
CA ASN A 376 26.38 8.71 8.34
C ASN A 376 26.32 7.45 7.46
N GLY A 377 25.10 6.96 7.17
CA GLY A 377 24.87 5.80 6.32
C GLY A 377 25.09 4.45 7.01
N GLN A 378 25.29 4.45 8.33
CA GLN A 378 25.43 3.19 9.07
C GLN A 378 24.19 2.33 8.97
N ARG A 379 24.40 1.03 9.05
CA ARG A 379 23.32 0.04 9.09
C ARG A 379 22.55 0.15 10.41
N VAL A 380 21.28 0.57 10.34
CA VAL A 380 20.37 0.63 11.48
C VAL A 380 19.43 -0.56 11.50
N THR A 381 19.22 -1.14 12.67
CA THR A 381 18.29 -2.27 12.85
C THR A 381 16.85 -1.77 12.85
N LEU A 382 15.95 -2.51 12.24
CA LEU A 382 14.50 -2.27 12.24
C LEU A 382 13.78 -3.36 13.06
N PRO A 383 12.79 -2.98 13.87
CA PRO A 383 12.27 -1.63 14.09
C PRO A 383 13.26 -0.72 14.83
N LEU A 384 13.17 0.59 14.55
CA LEU A 384 14.02 1.60 15.20
C LEU A 384 13.72 1.66 16.70
N ALA A 385 14.76 1.85 17.52
CA ALA A 385 14.59 2.07 18.97
C ALA A 385 13.92 3.42 19.27
N ASP A 386 14.35 4.48 18.58
CA ASP A 386 13.69 5.79 18.66
C ASP A 386 12.57 5.85 17.61
N ARG A 387 11.36 6.09 18.05
CA ARG A 387 10.13 6.04 17.26
C ARG A 387 9.72 7.39 16.66
N GLY A 388 10.48 8.46 16.93
CA GLY A 388 10.24 9.81 16.42
C GLY A 388 10.71 10.01 14.98
N ASN A 389 10.58 11.27 14.48
CA ASN A 389 11.13 11.64 13.17
C ASN A 389 12.65 11.82 13.26
N PRO A 390 13.47 11.03 12.54
CA PRO A 390 14.94 11.12 12.64
C PRO A 390 15.50 12.48 12.18
N LEU A 391 14.87 13.14 11.19
CA LEU A 391 15.34 14.44 10.70
C LEU A 391 15.17 15.57 11.72
N ALA A 392 14.26 15.42 12.69
CA ALA A 392 14.14 16.38 13.80
C ALA A 392 15.37 16.37 14.73
N ARG A 393 16.23 15.35 14.61
CA ARG A 393 17.42 15.11 15.44
C ARG A 393 18.74 15.22 14.68
N LEU A 394 18.72 15.70 13.44
CA LEU A 394 19.93 16.02 12.66
C LEU A 394 20.75 17.15 13.26
#